data_b149ce5dbc0c576c0f2795ef0a6230b4
#
_entry.id   b149ce5dbc0c576c0f2795ef0a6230b4
#
_cell.length_a   1.000
_cell.length_b   1.000
_cell.length_c   1.000
_cell.angle_alpha   90.00
_cell.angle_beta   90.00
_cell.angle_gamma   90.00
#
_symmetry.space_group_name_H-M   'P 1'
#
loop_
_entity.id
_entity.type
_entity.pdbx_description
1 polymer ?
#
loop_
_entity_poly.entity_id
_entity_poly.type
_entity_poly.pdbx_seq_one_letter_code
_entity_poly.pdbx_strand_id
1 'polypeptide(L)'
;MRISRRSVLAAVPLMGCAGEASAQVNVIHVTPGGEGDGSSWQYAASLSAVADLIDNLEPGGNVLVAADRGEYALTEMIEIGHGGRASQEISIRGVNSATGEPKQALVRGAQAGSEGGEVFKLLRGASHIKFSHFDFRDVGNGAFRVAAPVSNITIEDCAFENVYRFFENSAGDNEGHASLDGFVLRRCRGSRVERGFLRIRYNSRNGLIEDCAAEGLPIQGGRIPVGCALEDRANNITYRRCLMTGFQQFRGADEYWNGDGFSDEPDNANIRYEACEARASTDGGFDCKSRGLVLADCIAEDNKRNFRIWGNHVTLTNCVSRNPNFRGREANENATSCHVWVDGEAGGDVEIINLTVEDRDATPIIEFGNDTGAVKIRGITINTPRVNWGSDEDRVRASMLVGEPQFHEVMAND
;
A
#
# COMPACT_ATOMS: atom_id res chain seq x y z
N MET A 1 47.09 11.06 84.33
CA MET A 1 47.88 10.48 83.25
C MET A 1 46.90 9.84 82.27
N ARG A 2 46.57 10.53 81.16
CA ARG A 2 45.58 10.06 80.16
C ARG A 2 46.35 9.60 78.92
N ILE A 3 46.21 8.35 78.58
CA ILE A 3 46.81 7.76 77.40
C ILE A 3 45.79 7.81 76.26
N SER A 4 46.12 8.54 75.20
CA SER A 4 45.30 8.64 74.01
C SER A 4 45.61 7.46 73.10
N ARG A 5 44.56 6.69 72.69
CA ARG A 5 44.66 5.66 71.63
C ARG A 5 44.35 6.35 70.30
N ARG A 6 45.33 6.38 69.39
CA ARG A 6 45.12 6.70 67.98
C ARG A 6 44.66 5.44 67.25
N SER A 7 43.45 5.50 66.70
CA SER A 7 42.94 4.51 65.75
C SER A 7 43.48 4.79 64.37
N VAL A 8 44.17 3.81 63.80
CA VAL A 8 44.62 3.83 62.43
C VAL A 8 43.46 3.26 61.55
N LEU A 9 42.86 4.09 60.75
CA LEU A 9 41.89 3.64 59.69
C LEU A 9 42.73 3.14 58.51
N ALA A 10 42.60 1.86 58.23
CA ALA A 10 43.10 1.30 57.00
C ALA A 10 42.12 1.62 55.86
N ALA A 11 42.58 2.35 54.81
CA ALA A 11 41.81 2.58 53.62
C ALA A 11 41.82 1.29 52.75
N VAL A 12 40.62 0.72 52.54
CA VAL A 12 40.42 -0.35 51.57
C VAL A 12 40.26 0.32 50.19
N PRO A 13 41.02 -0.04 49.16
CA PRO A 13 40.81 0.45 47.83
C PRO A 13 39.52 -0.12 47.27
N LEU A 14 38.54 0.72 46.91
CA LEU A 14 37.44 0.36 46.06
C LEU A 14 38.00 -0.02 44.69
N MET A 15 38.01 -1.30 44.37
CA MET A 15 38.11 -1.78 42.99
C MET A 15 36.83 -1.33 42.28
N GLY A 16 36.92 -0.27 41.49
CA GLY A 16 35.88 0.08 40.52
C GLY A 16 35.79 -1.05 39.50
N CYS A 17 34.67 -1.73 39.48
CA CYS A 17 34.29 -2.54 38.31
C CYS A 17 34.16 -1.55 37.17
N ALA A 18 35.14 -1.51 36.28
CA ALA A 18 34.98 -0.96 34.94
C ALA A 18 33.93 -1.82 34.27
N GLY A 19 32.69 -1.32 34.19
CA GLY A 19 31.70 -1.92 33.32
C GLY A 19 32.31 -1.94 31.92
N GLU A 20 32.41 -3.12 31.33
CA GLU A 20 32.73 -3.25 29.92
C GLU A 20 31.66 -2.41 29.18
N ALA A 21 32.10 -1.33 28.57
CA ALA A 21 31.27 -0.61 27.61
C ALA A 21 31.00 -1.60 26.49
N SER A 22 29.82 -2.14 26.42
CA SER A 22 29.33 -2.94 25.29
C SER A 22 29.72 -2.18 24.03
N ALA A 23 30.54 -2.76 23.17
CA ALA A 23 30.87 -2.17 21.88
C ALA A 23 29.56 -1.98 21.13
N GLN A 24 29.23 -0.71 20.81
CA GLN A 24 27.99 -0.38 20.11
C GLN A 24 27.99 -1.07 18.74
N VAL A 25 27.01 -1.93 18.51
CA VAL A 25 26.84 -2.65 17.25
C VAL A 25 26.20 -1.70 16.23
N ASN A 26 26.87 -1.47 15.12
CA ASN A 26 26.36 -0.61 14.06
C ASN A 26 25.95 -1.38 12.80
N VAL A 27 26.36 -2.64 12.68
CA VAL A 27 26.03 -3.53 11.57
C VAL A 27 25.76 -4.93 12.07
N ILE A 28 24.62 -5.48 11.68
CA ILE A 28 24.24 -6.88 11.90
C ILE A 28 24.30 -7.61 10.56
N HIS A 29 24.95 -8.76 10.50
CA HIS A 29 25.04 -9.64 9.33
C HIS A 29 24.11 -10.83 9.48
N VAL A 30 23.31 -11.09 8.46
CA VAL A 30 22.27 -12.14 8.47
C VAL A 30 22.44 -13.09 7.29
N THR A 31 22.40 -14.40 7.55
CA THR A 31 22.44 -15.44 6.50
C THR A 31 21.34 -16.49 6.74
N PRO A 32 20.90 -17.22 5.70
CA PRO A 32 20.04 -18.37 5.91
C PRO A 32 20.69 -19.37 6.86
N GLY A 33 19.95 -19.77 7.91
CA GLY A 33 20.46 -20.71 8.92
C GLY A 33 21.64 -20.20 9.75
N GLY A 34 21.86 -18.88 9.82
CA GLY A 34 22.91 -18.31 10.68
C GLY A 34 22.61 -18.57 12.16
N GLU A 35 23.64 -18.92 12.95
CA GLU A 35 23.54 -19.21 14.38
C GLU A 35 24.44 -18.29 15.23
N GLY A 36 25.07 -17.31 14.58
CA GLY A 36 26.01 -16.39 15.24
C GLY A 36 25.31 -15.16 15.83
N ASP A 37 26.13 -14.26 16.35
CA ASP A 37 25.70 -13.00 16.98
C ASP A 37 25.49 -11.83 15.99
N GLY A 38 25.69 -12.06 14.70
CA GLY A 38 25.56 -11.05 13.64
C GLY A 38 26.76 -10.10 13.52
N SER A 39 27.83 -10.27 14.29
CA SER A 39 28.96 -9.34 14.30
C SER A 39 29.76 -9.32 12.99
N SER A 40 29.69 -10.36 12.19
CA SER A 40 30.31 -10.47 10.88
C SER A 40 29.66 -11.54 10.01
N TRP A 41 30.02 -11.62 8.72
CA TRP A 41 29.59 -12.74 7.85
C TRP A 41 30.00 -14.13 8.31
N GLN A 42 31.05 -14.24 9.12
CA GLN A 42 31.48 -15.52 9.71
C GLN A 42 30.59 -15.91 10.90
N TYR A 43 30.11 -14.93 11.64
CA TYR A 43 29.25 -15.10 12.80
C TYR A 43 27.84 -14.52 12.52
N ALA A 44 27.38 -14.70 11.29
CA ALA A 44 26.08 -14.17 10.89
C ALA A 44 24.93 -14.81 11.68
N ALA A 45 23.95 -14.01 12.02
CA ALA A 45 22.73 -14.44 12.69
C ALA A 45 21.69 -14.98 11.68
N SER A 46 20.63 -15.62 12.19
CA SER A 46 19.43 -15.93 11.41
C SER A 46 18.58 -14.68 11.19
N LEU A 47 17.69 -14.71 10.19
CA LEU A 47 16.75 -13.62 9.98
C LEU A 47 15.72 -13.51 11.14
N SER A 48 15.34 -14.62 11.78
CA SER A 48 14.45 -14.61 12.95
C SER A 48 15.10 -13.97 14.18
N ALA A 49 16.41 -14.02 14.33
CA ALA A 49 17.14 -13.38 15.43
C ALA A 49 17.22 -11.84 15.30
N VAL A 50 16.85 -11.27 14.15
CA VAL A 50 16.91 -9.80 13.93
C VAL A 50 16.08 -9.03 14.95
N ALA A 51 14.92 -9.56 15.38
CA ALA A 51 14.07 -8.91 16.36
C ALA A 51 14.83 -8.61 17.66
N ASP A 52 15.57 -9.57 18.19
CA ASP A 52 16.33 -9.41 19.44
C ASP A 52 17.61 -8.58 19.23
N LEU A 53 18.25 -8.73 18.08
CA LEU A 53 19.52 -8.05 17.79
C LEU A 53 19.33 -6.55 17.52
N ILE A 54 18.20 -6.17 16.91
CA ILE A 54 17.92 -4.77 16.55
C ILE A 54 17.77 -3.88 17.78
N ASP A 55 17.37 -4.44 18.94
CA ASP A 55 17.25 -3.71 20.20
C ASP A 55 18.59 -3.11 20.69
N ASN A 56 19.69 -3.70 20.26
CA ASN A 56 21.06 -3.24 20.58
C ASN A 56 21.71 -2.43 19.45
N LEU A 57 20.98 -2.20 18.36
CA LEU A 57 21.48 -1.47 17.21
C LEU A 57 21.34 0.04 17.44
N GLU A 58 22.41 0.78 17.23
CA GLU A 58 22.37 2.24 17.32
C GLU A 58 21.50 2.86 16.21
N PRO A 59 20.87 4.01 16.45
CA PRO A 59 20.20 4.76 15.39
C PRO A 59 21.14 5.02 14.20
N GLY A 60 20.69 4.73 12.98
CA GLY A 60 21.52 4.76 11.77
C GLY A 60 22.25 3.46 11.48
N GLY A 61 22.04 2.43 12.30
CA GLY A 61 22.61 1.10 12.10
C GLY A 61 22.01 0.33 10.93
N ASN A 62 22.68 -0.75 10.54
CA ASN A 62 22.32 -1.54 9.38
C ASN A 62 22.19 -3.03 9.72
N VAL A 63 21.13 -3.67 9.19
CA VAL A 63 20.99 -5.12 9.11
C VAL A 63 21.22 -5.52 7.66
N LEU A 64 22.31 -6.23 7.38
CA LEU A 64 22.69 -6.71 6.05
C LEU A 64 22.26 -8.17 5.88
N VAL A 65 21.31 -8.40 4.98
CA VAL A 65 20.72 -9.72 4.73
C VAL A 65 21.34 -10.31 3.47
N ALA A 66 22.11 -11.40 3.60
CA ALA A 66 22.83 -12.01 2.48
C ALA A 66 21.88 -12.61 1.44
N ALA A 67 21.78 -11.99 0.28
CA ALA A 67 20.90 -12.42 -0.82
C ALA A 67 21.56 -13.40 -1.81
N ASP A 68 22.81 -13.75 -1.59
CA ASP A 68 23.62 -14.66 -2.41
C ASP A 68 23.89 -16.00 -1.72
N ARG A 69 23.35 -16.21 -0.52
CA ARG A 69 23.62 -17.40 0.29
C ARG A 69 22.42 -18.35 0.43
N GLY A 70 21.36 -18.14 -0.32
CA GLY A 70 20.16 -19.00 -0.33
C GLY A 70 18.90 -18.24 0.07
N GLU A 71 17.80 -18.99 0.26
CA GLU A 71 16.50 -18.44 0.67
C GLU A 71 16.32 -18.49 2.21
N TYR A 72 15.53 -17.57 2.70
CA TYR A 72 15.12 -17.50 4.10
C TYR A 72 13.73 -18.12 4.25
N ALA A 73 13.65 -19.37 4.70
CA ALA A 73 12.39 -20.00 5.06
C ALA A 73 12.01 -19.58 6.47
N LEU A 74 10.90 -18.84 6.59
CA LEU A 74 10.40 -18.37 7.87
C LEU A 74 9.23 -19.23 8.36
N THR A 75 9.31 -19.65 9.61
CA THR A 75 8.25 -20.38 10.31
C THR A 75 7.51 -19.53 11.32
N GLU A 76 8.04 -18.36 11.65
CA GLU A 76 7.48 -17.44 12.64
C GLU A 76 7.66 -15.97 12.22
N MET A 77 6.87 -15.08 12.78
CA MET A 77 6.96 -13.64 12.52
C MET A 77 8.19 -13.02 13.17
N ILE A 78 8.74 -11.99 12.53
CA ILE A 78 9.81 -11.16 13.07
C ILE A 78 9.15 -9.91 13.67
N GLU A 79 9.03 -9.87 14.99
CA GLU A 79 8.38 -8.78 15.72
C GLU A 79 9.40 -7.71 16.12
N ILE A 80 9.37 -6.57 15.44
CA ILE A 80 10.32 -5.47 15.66
C ILE A 80 9.68 -4.43 16.58
N GLY A 81 10.26 -4.22 17.77
CA GLY A 81 9.84 -3.24 18.77
C GLY A 81 10.77 -2.03 18.91
N HIS A 82 11.87 -2.00 18.16
CA HIS A 82 12.87 -0.94 18.21
C HIS A 82 13.10 -0.34 16.83
N GLY A 83 13.44 0.94 16.77
CA GLY A 83 13.69 1.67 15.53
C GLY A 83 14.77 2.73 15.66
N GLY A 84 14.97 3.48 14.59
CA GLY A 84 15.93 4.58 14.54
C GLY A 84 15.38 5.88 15.12
N ARG A 85 15.96 6.99 14.64
CA ARG A 85 15.55 8.37 14.96
C ARG A 85 15.49 9.20 13.69
N ALA A 86 14.92 10.38 13.77
CA ALA A 86 14.94 11.33 12.66
C ALA A 86 16.38 11.52 12.13
N SER A 87 16.54 11.39 10.81
CA SER A 87 17.84 11.44 10.11
C SER A 87 18.83 10.31 10.42
N GLN A 88 18.44 9.31 11.21
CA GLN A 88 19.23 8.14 11.58
C GLN A 88 18.35 6.89 11.56
N GLU A 89 17.79 6.59 10.40
CA GLU A 89 16.95 5.40 10.21
C GLU A 89 17.76 4.12 10.38
N ILE A 90 17.18 3.10 10.98
CA ILE A 90 17.73 1.75 10.93
C ILE A 90 17.39 1.16 9.56
N SER A 91 18.39 0.62 8.86
CA SER A 91 18.23 0.04 7.53
C SER A 91 18.33 -1.48 7.59
N ILE A 92 17.30 -2.19 7.12
CA ILE A 92 17.25 -3.64 6.98
C ILE A 92 17.20 -3.95 5.47
N ARG A 93 18.27 -4.50 4.90
CA ARG A 93 18.38 -4.59 3.45
C ARG A 93 19.05 -5.86 2.93
N GLY A 94 18.54 -6.36 1.81
CA GLY A 94 19.19 -7.42 1.04
C GLY A 94 20.46 -6.95 0.33
N VAL A 95 21.54 -7.71 0.44
CA VAL A 95 22.82 -7.41 -0.18
C VAL A 95 23.51 -8.66 -0.73
N ASN A 96 24.38 -8.49 -1.70
CA ASN A 96 25.40 -9.49 -2.00
C ASN A 96 26.45 -9.48 -0.89
N SER A 97 26.64 -10.59 -0.18
CA SER A 97 27.51 -10.66 0.99
C SER A 97 29.01 -10.46 0.68
N ALA A 98 29.42 -10.67 -0.57
CA ALA A 98 30.83 -10.51 -0.98
C ALA A 98 31.15 -9.06 -1.41
N THR A 99 30.18 -8.34 -2.01
CA THR A 99 30.40 -7.00 -2.57
C THR A 99 29.73 -5.88 -1.77
N GLY A 100 28.74 -6.21 -0.94
CA GLY A 100 27.91 -5.23 -0.24
C GLY A 100 26.85 -4.54 -1.13
N GLU A 101 26.82 -4.83 -2.44
CA GLU A 101 25.89 -4.25 -3.36
C GLU A 101 24.44 -4.71 -3.10
N PRO A 102 23.44 -3.85 -3.32
CA PRO A 102 22.04 -4.19 -3.16
C PRO A 102 21.66 -5.41 -4.01
N LYS A 103 20.96 -6.37 -3.39
CA LYS A 103 20.43 -7.56 -4.05
C LYS A 103 19.21 -8.06 -3.29
N GLN A 104 18.18 -8.49 -3.98
CA GLN A 104 16.96 -8.98 -3.35
C GLN A 104 17.21 -10.29 -2.58
N ALA A 105 16.96 -10.27 -1.27
CA ALA A 105 16.98 -11.43 -0.42
C ALA A 105 15.63 -12.15 -0.52
N LEU A 106 15.64 -13.43 -0.91
CA LEU A 106 14.44 -14.24 -1.04
C LEU A 106 13.96 -14.71 0.32
N VAL A 107 12.78 -14.25 0.72
CA VAL A 107 12.09 -14.66 1.95
C VAL A 107 10.85 -15.46 1.57
N ARG A 108 10.80 -16.72 1.98
CA ARG A 108 9.68 -17.61 1.73
C ARG A 108 8.89 -17.86 3.00
N GLY A 109 7.58 -17.57 2.97
CA GLY A 109 6.66 -17.92 4.03
C GLY A 109 6.33 -19.41 4.07
N ALA A 110 5.76 -19.87 5.16
CA ALA A 110 5.37 -21.26 5.32
C ALA A 110 4.06 -21.61 4.60
N GLN A 111 3.27 -20.62 4.20
CA GLN A 111 1.92 -20.82 3.68
C GLN A 111 1.54 -19.71 2.71
N ALA A 112 1.24 -20.11 1.47
CA ALA A 112 0.63 -19.25 0.48
C ALA A 112 -0.88 -19.08 0.78
N GLY A 113 -1.41 -17.89 0.53
CA GLY A 113 -2.85 -17.60 0.65
C GLY A 113 -3.36 -17.59 2.08
N SER A 114 -4.31 -16.76 2.40
CA SER A 114 -5.06 -16.57 3.66
C SER A 114 -4.36 -16.91 4.99
N GLU A 115 -4.38 -16.07 5.95
CA GLU A 115 -4.21 -16.35 7.39
C GLU A 115 -2.90 -17.03 7.87
N GLY A 116 -1.84 -17.03 7.06
CA GLY A 116 -0.47 -17.28 7.55
C GLY A 116 0.04 -16.09 8.37
N GLY A 117 1.16 -16.28 9.09
CA GLY A 117 1.81 -15.17 9.80
C GLY A 117 2.41 -14.14 8.82
N GLU A 118 2.62 -12.94 9.32
CA GLU A 118 3.39 -11.90 8.65
C GLU A 118 4.89 -12.23 8.66
N VAL A 119 5.66 -11.64 7.75
CA VAL A 119 7.13 -11.71 7.83
C VAL A 119 7.64 -10.70 8.84
N PHE A 120 7.41 -9.42 8.61
CA PHE A 120 7.81 -8.36 9.54
C PHE A 120 6.58 -7.74 10.19
N LYS A 121 6.54 -7.78 11.53
CA LYS A 121 5.50 -7.13 12.32
C LYS A 121 6.11 -6.00 13.13
N LEU A 122 5.67 -4.78 12.87
CA LEU A 122 6.17 -3.58 13.52
C LEU A 122 5.32 -3.28 14.75
N LEU A 123 5.96 -3.34 15.91
CA LEU A 123 5.36 -3.06 17.21
C LEU A 123 5.62 -1.62 17.65
N ARG A 124 5.13 -1.24 18.81
CA ARG A 124 5.39 0.05 19.44
C ARG A 124 6.91 0.27 19.62
N GLY A 125 7.42 1.39 19.09
CA GLY A 125 8.85 1.71 19.05
C GLY A 125 9.52 1.50 17.70
N ALA A 126 8.94 0.71 16.81
CA ALA A 126 9.47 0.45 15.46
C ALA A 126 9.26 1.63 14.50
N SER A 127 9.80 2.78 14.82
CA SER A 127 9.76 3.98 13.97
C SER A 127 11.11 4.28 13.33
N HIS A 128 11.12 5.03 12.23
CA HIS A 128 12.35 5.35 11.50
C HIS A 128 13.11 4.09 11.04
N ILE A 129 12.42 3.21 10.34
CA ILE A 129 13.00 1.98 9.78
C ILE A 129 12.82 1.98 8.27
N LYS A 130 13.88 1.58 7.59
CA LYS A 130 13.89 1.37 6.15
C LYS A 130 14.12 -0.09 5.82
N PHE A 131 13.21 -0.69 5.05
CA PHE A 131 13.35 -2.02 4.47
C PHE A 131 13.60 -1.89 2.96
N SER A 132 14.55 -2.66 2.44
CA SER A 132 14.78 -2.65 0.99
C SER A 132 15.39 -3.95 0.46
N HIS A 133 15.15 -4.22 -0.82
CA HIS A 133 15.74 -5.34 -1.54
C HIS A 133 15.37 -6.71 -0.95
N PHE A 134 14.06 -6.94 -0.79
CA PHE A 134 13.50 -8.25 -0.47
C PHE A 134 12.63 -8.78 -1.60
N ASP A 135 12.61 -10.10 -1.76
CA ASP A 135 11.66 -10.84 -2.59
C ASP A 135 10.84 -11.76 -1.68
N PHE A 136 9.55 -11.45 -1.49
CA PHE A 136 8.65 -12.20 -0.62
C PHE A 136 7.84 -13.20 -1.43
N ARG A 137 7.88 -14.46 -1.06
CA ARG A 137 7.14 -15.51 -1.77
C ARG A 137 6.34 -16.40 -0.82
N ASP A 138 5.16 -16.79 -1.26
CA ASP A 138 4.28 -17.70 -0.52
C ASP A 138 4.00 -17.21 0.91
N VAL A 139 3.76 -15.90 1.06
CA VAL A 139 3.53 -15.27 2.37
C VAL A 139 2.04 -15.17 2.63
N GLY A 140 1.62 -15.61 3.81
CA GLY A 140 0.22 -15.56 4.23
C GLY A 140 -0.30 -14.14 4.49
N ASN A 141 -0.48 -13.77 5.73
CA ASN A 141 -1.20 -12.56 6.12
C ASN A 141 -0.55 -11.24 5.65
N GLY A 142 0.78 -11.17 5.56
CA GLY A 142 1.45 -9.98 5.02
C GLY A 142 2.98 -10.09 4.97
N ALA A 143 3.61 -9.43 4.00
CA ALA A 143 5.05 -9.23 4.07
C ALA A 143 5.38 -8.25 5.21
N PHE A 144 4.56 -7.22 5.37
CA PHE A 144 4.70 -6.22 6.44
C PHE A 144 3.37 -5.94 7.11
N ARG A 145 3.37 -5.97 8.45
CA ARG A 145 2.25 -5.51 9.26
C ARG A 145 2.70 -4.48 10.29
N VAL A 146 2.04 -3.34 10.31
CA VAL A 146 2.16 -2.36 11.38
C VAL A 146 1.08 -2.68 12.41
N ALA A 147 1.50 -3.08 13.62
CA ALA A 147 0.59 -3.56 14.67
C ALA A 147 0.39 -2.58 15.83
N ALA A 148 1.11 -1.47 15.84
CA ALA A 148 1.02 -0.38 16.83
C ALA A 148 1.26 0.97 16.15
N PRO A 149 1.00 2.11 16.81
CA PRO A 149 1.36 3.43 16.27
C PRO A 149 2.86 3.57 16.03
N VAL A 150 3.25 3.83 14.77
CA VAL A 150 4.64 4.05 14.36
C VAL A 150 4.74 5.21 13.37
N SER A 151 5.95 5.68 13.11
CA SER A 151 6.21 6.75 12.16
C SER A 151 7.46 6.53 11.32
N ASN A 152 7.49 7.16 10.14
CA ASN A 152 8.64 7.17 9.24
C ASN A 152 9.13 5.75 8.87
N ILE A 153 8.26 5.02 8.19
CA ILE A 153 8.56 3.69 7.65
C ILE A 153 8.79 3.81 6.15
N THR A 154 9.90 3.30 5.68
CA THR A 154 10.23 3.24 4.25
C THR A 154 10.35 1.79 3.81
N ILE A 155 9.66 1.42 2.73
CA ILE A 155 9.77 0.10 2.09
C ILE A 155 10.02 0.35 0.60
N GLU A 156 11.17 -0.09 0.11
CA GLU A 156 11.50 0.16 -1.29
C GLU A 156 12.25 -0.99 -1.96
N ASP A 157 12.17 -1.03 -3.29
CA ASP A 157 12.87 -2.01 -4.13
C ASP A 157 12.57 -3.47 -3.74
N CYS A 158 11.31 -3.76 -3.37
CA CYS A 158 10.88 -5.10 -3.00
C CYS A 158 10.06 -5.76 -4.10
N ALA A 159 10.25 -7.08 -4.25
CA ALA A 159 9.41 -7.94 -5.07
C ALA A 159 8.52 -8.83 -4.18
N PHE A 160 7.39 -9.29 -4.73
CA PHE A 160 6.51 -10.24 -4.04
C PHE A 160 5.73 -11.09 -5.04
N GLU A 161 5.51 -12.34 -4.68
CA GLU A 161 4.69 -13.26 -5.47
C GLU A 161 3.92 -14.22 -4.56
N ASN A 162 2.65 -14.45 -4.89
CA ASN A 162 1.79 -15.35 -4.15
C ASN A 162 1.68 -14.99 -2.67
N VAL A 163 1.22 -13.76 -2.43
CA VAL A 163 1.04 -13.19 -1.09
C VAL A 163 -0.46 -12.90 -0.83
N TYR A 164 -0.90 -13.09 0.41
CA TYR A 164 -2.25 -12.69 0.77
C TYR A 164 -2.38 -11.16 0.74
N ARG A 165 -1.44 -10.47 1.39
CA ARG A 165 -1.31 -9.00 1.37
C ARG A 165 0.17 -8.61 1.45
N PHE A 166 0.56 -7.54 0.76
CA PHE A 166 1.96 -7.11 0.84
C PHE A 166 2.19 -6.23 2.09
N PHE A 167 1.34 -5.23 2.30
CA PHE A 167 1.45 -4.31 3.44
C PHE A 167 0.09 -4.01 4.05
N GLU A 168 0.02 -4.02 5.38
CA GLU A 168 -1.14 -3.47 6.09
C GLU A 168 -0.77 -2.88 7.46
N ASN A 169 -1.61 -1.95 7.95
CA ASN A 169 -1.65 -1.64 9.35
C ASN A 169 -2.91 -2.21 10.00
N SER A 170 -2.72 -2.96 11.07
CA SER A 170 -3.79 -3.62 11.82
C SER A 170 -3.33 -3.81 13.25
N ALA A 171 -4.05 -3.21 14.21
CA ALA A 171 -3.68 -3.21 15.62
C ALA A 171 -3.45 -4.64 16.15
N GLY A 172 -2.44 -4.78 16.98
CA GLY A 172 -2.20 -5.98 17.76
C GLY A 172 -3.19 -6.09 18.95
N ASP A 173 -3.19 -7.22 19.63
CA ASP A 173 -4.17 -7.55 20.67
C ASP A 173 -4.23 -6.55 21.84
N ASN A 174 -3.13 -5.87 22.13
CA ASN A 174 -3.02 -4.89 23.21
C ASN A 174 -3.01 -3.44 22.74
N GLU A 175 -3.27 -3.20 21.45
CA GLU A 175 -3.21 -1.87 20.85
C GLU A 175 -4.60 -1.42 20.39
N GLY A 176 -5.03 -0.23 20.81
CA GLY A 176 -6.31 0.33 20.38
C GLY A 176 -6.33 0.75 18.91
N HIS A 177 -5.17 0.99 18.30
CA HIS A 177 -5.00 1.38 16.90
C HIS A 177 -3.54 1.19 16.46
N ALA A 178 -3.32 1.19 15.14
CA ALA A 178 -2.01 1.05 14.51
C ALA A 178 -1.78 2.14 13.46
N SER A 179 -1.90 3.39 13.86
CA SER A 179 -1.71 4.53 12.95
C SER A 179 -0.27 4.63 12.45
N LEU A 180 -0.13 5.10 11.22
CA LEU A 180 1.16 5.27 10.56
C LEU A 180 1.31 6.74 10.12
N ASP A 181 2.32 7.45 10.64
CA ASP A 181 2.57 8.85 10.32
C ASP A 181 3.91 9.03 9.57
N GLY A 182 3.83 9.45 8.35
CA GLY A 182 5.00 9.51 7.47
C GLY A 182 5.45 8.12 7.01
N PHE A 183 5.12 7.75 5.78
CA PHE A 183 5.56 6.47 5.23
C PHE A 183 5.80 6.57 3.72
N VAL A 184 6.71 5.74 3.23
CA VAL A 184 7.04 5.64 1.81
C VAL A 184 7.05 4.17 1.39
N LEU A 185 6.22 3.83 0.40
CA LEU A 185 6.36 2.58 -0.36
C LEU A 185 6.80 2.96 -1.77
N ARG A 186 7.94 2.44 -2.21
CA ARG A 186 8.50 2.85 -3.50
C ARG A 186 9.10 1.68 -4.28
N ARG A 187 8.80 1.60 -5.57
CA ARG A 187 9.34 0.57 -6.48
C ARG A 187 9.14 -0.85 -5.98
N CYS A 188 7.97 -1.11 -5.35
CA CYS A 188 7.56 -2.44 -4.92
C CYS A 188 6.66 -3.05 -6.00
N ARG A 189 7.00 -4.27 -6.47
CA ARG A 189 6.29 -4.89 -7.59
C ARG A 189 6.05 -6.37 -7.35
N GLY A 190 4.86 -6.84 -7.68
CA GLY A 190 4.58 -8.26 -7.57
C GLY A 190 3.26 -8.70 -8.20
N SER A 191 3.02 -10.00 -8.10
CA SER A 191 1.87 -10.65 -8.71
C SER A 191 1.26 -11.71 -7.80
N ARG A 192 0.10 -12.21 -8.22
CA ARG A 192 -0.66 -13.23 -7.49
C ARG A 192 -1.01 -12.79 -6.07
N VAL A 193 -1.46 -11.53 -5.95
CA VAL A 193 -1.90 -10.95 -4.68
C VAL A 193 -3.35 -11.33 -4.43
N GLU A 194 -3.61 -12.06 -3.36
CA GLU A 194 -4.97 -12.57 -3.10
C GLU A 194 -5.90 -11.48 -2.58
N ARG A 195 -5.47 -10.71 -1.57
CA ARG A 195 -6.34 -9.77 -0.88
C ARG A 195 -6.04 -8.30 -1.20
N GLY A 196 -4.78 -7.92 -1.34
CA GLY A 196 -4.41 -6.55 -1.67
C GLY A 196 -2.92 -6.25 -1.55
N PHE A 197 -2.46 -5.31 -2.34
CA PHE A 197 -1.11 -4.79 -2.22
C PHE A 197 -0.95 -3.97 -0.93
N LEU A 198 -1.90 -3.05 -0.69
CA LEU A 198 -1.82 -2.09 0.40
C LEU A 198 -3.17 -1.96 1.11
N ARG A 199 -3.14 -1.95 2.45
CA ARG A 199 -4.28 -1.53 3.27
C ARG A 199 -3.82 -0.59 4.36
N ILE A 200 -4.26 0.67 4.30
CA ILE A 200 -3.97 1.71 5.30
C ILE A 200 -5.26 2.06 6.04
N ARG A 201 -5.17 2.07 7.37
CA ARG A 201 -6.29 2.25 8.28
C ARG A 201 -5.99 3.29 9.35
N TYR A 202 -6.97 3.46 10.23
CA TYR A 202 -6.91 4.38 11.37
C TYR A 202 -6.67 5.82 10.92
N ASN A 203 -6.14 6.65 11.73
CA ASN A 203 -5.79 8.03 11.38
C ASN A 203 -4.36 8.12 10.79
N SER A 204 -4.03 7.22 9.87
CA SER A 204 -2.73 7.23 9.19
C SER A 204 -2.61 8.37 8.21
N ARG A 205 -1.41 8.94 8.07
CA ARG A 205 -1.22 10.15 7.28
C ARG A 205 0.20 10.36 6.74
N ASN A 206 0.33 11.34 5.84
CA ASN A 206 1.61 11.76 5.26
C ASN A 206 2.32 10.60 4.54
N GLY A 207 1.56 9.89 3.71
CA GLY A 207 2.04 8.73 2.97
C GLY A 207 2.37 9.04 1.51
N LEU A 208 3.41 8.40 1.00
CA LEU A 208 3.74 8.37 -0.43
C LEU A 208 3.88 6.92 -0.90
N ILE A 209 3.07 6.55 -1.89
CA ILE A 209 3.19 5.28 -2.59
C ILE A 209 3.58 5.61 -4.04
N GLU A 210 4.77 5.19 -4.47
CA GLU A 210 5.36 5.67 -5.71
C GLU A 210 5.99 4.53 -6.52
N ASP A 211 5.76 4.51 -7.83
CA ASP A 211 6.34 3.54 -8.77
C ASP A 211 6.05 2.06 -8.40
N CYS A 212 4.92 1.80 -7.74
CA CYS A 212 4.53 0.46 -7.31
C CYS A 212 3.57 -0.20 -8.30
N ALA A 213 3.65 -1.53 -8.42
CA ALA A 213 2.72 -2.28 -9.25
C ALA A 213 2.34 -3.62 -8.61
N ALA A 214 1.06 -3.96 -8.68
CA ALA A 214 0.57 -5.25 -8.22
C ALA A 214 -0.49 -5.84 -9.16
N GLU A 215 -0.38 -7.16 -9.35
CA GLU A 215 -1.37 -7.96 -10.06
C GLU A 215 -2.11 -8.85 -9.08
N GLY A 216 -3.43 -8.74 -9.06
CA GLY A 216 -4.30 -9.54 -8.23
C GLY A 216 -4.35 -11.01 -8.67
N LEU A 217 -4.60 -11.90 -7.73
CA LEU A 217 -5.02 -13.26 -8.00
C LEU A 217 -6.55 -13.30 -8.01
N PRO A 218 -7.20 -13.67 -9.11
CA PRO A 218 -8.65 -13.82 -9.13
C PRO A 218 -9.14 -14.82 -8.07
N ILE A 219 -10.09 -14.40 -7.23
CA ILE A 219 -10.56 -15.20 -6.09
C ILE A 219 -12.03 -15.58 -6.20
N GLN A 220 -12.39 -16.69 -5.58
CA GLN A 220 -13.76 -17.18 -5.47
C GLN A 220 -14.34 -16.83 -4.09
N GLY A 221 -15.63 -16.48 -4.04
CA GLY A 221 -16.39 -16.36 -2.79
C GLY A 221 -16.44 -14.95 -2.19
N GLY A 222 -16.68 -14.86 -0.89
CA GLY A 222 -17.06 -13.61 -0.20
C GLY A 222 -15.94 -12.62 0.12
N ARG A 223 -14.68 -12.97 -0.08
CA ARG A 223 -13.55 -12.03 0.15
C ARG A 223 -13.46 -11.02 -0.98
N ILE A 224 -13.23 -9.77 -0.66
CA ILE A 224 -13.14 -8.69 -1.64
C ILE A 224 -11.66 -8.36 -1.88
N PRO A 225 -11.11 -8.58 -3.09
CA PRO A 225 -9.76 -8.18 -3.42
C PRO A 225 -9.72 -6.69 -3.76
N VAL A 226 -8.79 -5.95 -3.15
CA VAL A 226 -8.59 -4.53 -3.43
C VAL A 226 -7.09 -4.25 -3.55
N GLY A 227 -6.67 -3.68 -4.67
CA GLY A 227 -5.26 -3.36 -4.89
C GLY A 227 -4.71 -2.45 -3.79
N CYS A 228 -5.26 -1.25 -3.65
CA CYS A 228 -4.94 -0.33 -2.57
C CYS A 228 -6.22 0.10 -1.86
N ALA A 229 -6.29 -0.09 -0.55
CA ALA A 229 -7.42 0.29 0.28
C ALA A 229 -7.02 1.32 1.35
N LEU A 230 -7.78 2.42 1.45
CA LEU A 230 -7.68 3.41 2.53
C LEU A 230 -8.97 3.40 3.34
N GLU A 231 -8.84 3.25 4.66
CA GLU A 231 -9.96 3.16 5.59
C GLU A 231 -9.71 4.02 6.84
N ASP A 232 -10.75 4.25 7.65
CA ASP A 232 -10.65 4.77 9.02
C ASP A 232 -9.89 6.11 9.15
N ARG A 233 -10.25 7.11 8.39
CA ARG A 233 -9.73 8.49 8.45
C ARG A 233 -8.26 8.65 8.01
N ALA A 234 -7.80 7.81 7.11
CA ALA A 234 -6.52 8.03 6.45
C ALA A 234 -6.53 9.38 5.70
N ASN A 235 -5.44 10.14 5.76
CA ASN A 235 -5.41 11.46 5.13
C ASN A 235 -4.02 11.90 4.64
N ASN A 236 -4.02 12.85 3.70
CA ASN A 236 -2.78 13.38 3.12
C ASN A 236 -1.88 12.25 2.59
N ILE A 237 -2.44 11.41 1.71
CA ILE A 237 -1.75 10.28 1.08
C ILE A 237 -1.71 10.50 -0.43
N THR A 238 -0.55 10.32 -1.02
CA THR A 238 -0.32 10.42 -2.46
C THR A 238 0.09 9.07 -3.03
N TYR A 239 -0.63 8.63 -4.05
CA TYR A 239 -0.22 7.57 -4.97
C TYR A 239 0.33 8.21 -6.23
N ARG A 240 1.48 7.77 -6.68
CA ARG A 240 2.12 8.32 -7.88
C ARG A 240 2.70 7.22 -8.75
N ARG A 241 2.30 7.18 -10.02
CA ARG A 241 2.76 6.18 -11.01
C ARG A 241 2.61 4.74 -10.52
N CYS A 242 1.46 4.45 -9.88
CA CYS A 242 1.15 3.11 -9.40
C CYS A 242 0.21 2.40 -10.37
N LEU A 243 0.40 1.09 -10.54
CA LEU A 243 -0.45 0.21 -11.35
C LEU A 243 -1.07 -0.89 -10.50
N MET A 244 -2.41 -0.94 -10.45
CA MET A 244 -3.17 -2.05 -9.86
C MET A 244 -3.97 -2.74 -10.95
N THR A 245 -3.76 -4.03 -11.14
CA THR A 245 -4.43 -4.80 -12.20
C THR A 245 -4.98 -6.14 -11.73
N GLY A 246 -6.11 -6.58 -12.28
CA GLY A 246 -6.61 -7.93 -12.10
C GLY A 246 -7.17 -8.25 -10.71
N PHE A 247 -7.58 -7.26 -9.91
CA PHE A 247 -8.25 -7.49 -8.62
C PHE A 247 -9.70 -7.91 -8.86
N GLN A 248 -9.92 -9.23 -9.00
CA GLN A 248 -11.18 -9.81 -9.44
C GLN A 248 -11.77 -10.74 -8.40
N GLN A 249 -13.05 -10.56 -8.12
CA GLN A 249 -13.87 -11.46 -7.31
C GLN A 249 -14.86 -12.19 -8.22
N PHE A 250 -14.95 -13.51 -8.09
CA PHE A 250 -15.96 -14.32 -8.74
C PHE A 250 -16.94 -14.84 -7.70
N ARG A 251 -18.23 -14.59 -7.93
CA ARG A 251 -19.32 -15.03 -7.06
C ARG A 251 -20.39 -15.76 -7.88
N GLY A 252 -21.42 -16.26 -7.21
CA GLY A 252 -22.54 -16.90 -7.85
C GLY A 252 -23.33 -15.98 -8.80
N ALA A 253 -24.26 -16.57 -9.53
CA ALA A 253 -25.24 -15.82 -10.30
C ALA A 253 -26.07 -14.95 -9.32
N ASP A 254 -26.44 -13.75 -9.74
CA ASP A 254 -27.22 -12.77 -8.98
C ASP A 254 -26.52 -12.18 -7.74
N GLU A 255 -25.25 -12.52 -7.50
CA GLU A 255 -24.45 -11.87 -6.46
C GLU A 255 -23.59 -10.74 -7.05
N TYR A 256 -23.44 -9.65 -6.28
CA TYR A 256 -22.54 -8.55 -6.64
C TYR A 256 -21.08 -8.99 -6.61
N TRP A 257 -20.36 -8.76 -7.69
CA TRP A 257 -18.92 -9.02 -7.81
C TRP A 257 -18.17 -7.75 -7.53
N ASN A 258 -17.51 -7.71 -6.38
CA ASN A 258 -16.67 -6.61 -5.96
C ASN A 258 -15.20 -6.86 -6.35
N GLY A 259 -14.35 -5.87 -6.22
CA GLY A 259 -12.92 -5.93 -6.50
C GLY A 259 -12.46 -4.67 -7.21
N ASP A 260 -11.57 -3.92 -6.55
CA ASP A 260 -11.17 -2.59 -6.98
C ASP A 260 -9.66 -2.49 -7.18
N GLY A 261 -9.24 -1.66 -8.12
CA GLY A 261 -7.83 -1.29 -8.26
C GLY A 261 -7.39 -0.41 -7.09
N PHE A 262 -8.06 0.70 -6.90
CA PHE A 262 -7.88 1.62 -5.78
C PHE A 262 -9.23 1.89 -5.13
N SER A 263 -9.27 1.87 -3.80
CA SER A 263 -10.46 2.20 -3.03
C SER A 263 -10.10 3.06 -1.83
N ASP A 264 -10.90 4.09 -1.57
CA ASP A 264 -10.83 4.91 -0.37
C ASP A 264 -12.23 5.14 0.21
N GLU A 265 -12.36 5.09 1.53
CA GLU A 265 -13.63 5.18 2.25
C GLU A 265 -13.99 6.62 2.64
N PRO A 266 -15.26 6.94 2.94
CA PRO A 266 -15.75 8.31 3.12
C PRO A 266 -15.07 9.15 4.19
N ASP A 267 -14.59 8.51 5.27
CA ASP A 267 -13.93 9.20 6.39
C ASP A 267 -12.50 9.66 6.06
N ASN A 268 -11.96 9.26 4.91
CA ASN A 268 -10.64 9.68 4.46
C ASN A 268 -10.68 11.07 3.84
N ALA A 269 -9.54 11.75 3.78
CA ALA A 269 -9.46 13.09 3.21
C ALA A 269 -8.11 13.39 2.54
N ASN A 270 -8.11 14.32 1.57
CA ASN A 270 -6.91 14.82 0.92
C ASN A 270 -6.07 13.70 0.29
N ILE A 271 -6.71 12.85 -0.47
CA ILE A 271 -6.08 11.75 -1.20
C ILE A 271 -5.76 12.21 -2.62
N ARG A 272 -4.59 11.84 -3.11
CA ARG A 272 -4.14 12.18 -4.46
C ARG A 272 -3.70 10.93 -5.21
N TYR A 273 -4.20 10.78 -6.41
CA TYR A 273 -3.76 9.80 -7.39
C TYR A 273 -3.14 10.57 -8.57
N GLU A 274 -1.84 10.38 -8.81
CA GLU A 274 -1.07 11.10 -9.83
C GLU A 274 -0.45 10.10 -10.81
N ALA A 275 -0.85 10.14 -12.07
CA ALA A 275 -0.40 9.21 -13.11
C ALA A 275 -0.54 7.73 -12.72
N CYS A 276 -1.60 7.40 -11.97
CA CYS A 276 -1.90 6.04 -11.55
C CYS A 276 -2.76 5.31 -12.57
N GLU A 277 -2.69 3.99 -12.57
CA GLU A 277 -3.41 3.16 -13.50
C GLU A 277 -4.14 2.01 -12.80
N ALA A 278 -5.42 1.80 -13.14
CA ALA A 278 -6.26 0.71 -12.64
C ALA A 278 -6.84 -0.09 -13.80
N ARG A 279 -6.59 -1.42 -13.83
CA ARG A 279 -7.04 -2.28 -14.92
C ARG A 279 -7.72 -3.56 -14.46
N ALA A 280 -8.67 -4.00 -15.23
CA ALA A 280 -9.23 -5.35 -15.18
C ALA A 280 -9.80 -5.75 -13.80
N SER A 281 -10.37 -4.81 -13.06
CA SER A 281 -11.07 -5.07 -11.79
C SER A 281 -12.52 -5.48 -12.03
N THR A 282 -13.13 -6.22 -11.10
CA THR A 282 -14.53 -6.66 -11.23
C THR A 282 -15.53 -5.58 -10.85
N ASP A 283 -15.13 -4.54 -10.13
CA ASP A 283 -15.95 -3.36 -9.84
C ASP A 283 -15.19 -2.06 -10.21
N GLY A 284 -14.74 -1.27 -9.27
CA GLY A 284 -14.11 0.02 -9.56
C GLY A 284 -12.65 -0.10 -10.04
N GLY A 285 -12.28 0.68 -11.05
CA GLY A 285 -10.87 0.97 -11.27
C GLY A 285 -10.36 1.86 -10.14
N PHE A 286 -11.01 3.01 -9.97
CA PHE A 286 -10.87 3.90 -8.84
C PHE A 286 -12.22 4.02 -8.15
N ASP A 287 -12.39 3.44 -6.97
CA ASP A 287 -13.59 3.55 -6.12
C ASP A 287 -13.32 4.58 -5.03
N CYS A 288 -13.65 5.85 -5.32
CA CYS A 288 -13.20 7.01 -4.59
C CYS A 288 -14.34 7.63 -3.78
N LYS A 289 -14.23 7.59 -2.44
CA LYS A 289 -15.23 8.09 -1.51
C LYS A 289 -14.71 9.22 -0.60
N SER A 290 -13.40 9.48 -0.64
CA SER A 290 -12.75 10.50 0.20
C SER A 290 -13.17 11.91 -0.13
N ARG A 291 -13.06 12.79 0.86
CA ARG A 291 -13.25 14.23 0.68
C ARG A 291 -11.96 14.92 0.24
N GLY A 292 -12.05 15.89 -0.67
CA GLY A 292 -10.90 16.65 -1.16
C GLY A 292 -9.93 15.78 -1.97
N LEU A 293 -10.48 14.91 -2.80
CA LEU A 293 -9.74 13.94 -3.59
C LEU A 293 -9.34 14.51 -4.95
N VAL A 294 -8.14 14.18 -5.41
CA VAL A 294 -7.63 14.57 -6.72
C VAL A 294 -7.13 13.34 -7.48
N LEU A 295 -7.68 13.15 -8.70
CA LEU A 295 -7.13 12.22 -9.69
C LEU A 295 -6.54 13.07 -10.82
N ALA A 296 -5.24 12.98 -11.06
CA ALA A 296 -4.54 13.71 -12.11
C ALA A 296 -3.79 12.73 -13.02
N ASP A 297 -3.99 12.85 -14.33
CA ASP A 297 -3.31 12.05 -15.35
C ASP A 297 -3.50 10.52 -15.17
N CYS A 298 -4.61 10.10 -14.55
CA CYS A 298 -4.89 8.69 -14.24
C CYS A 298 -5.54 7.97 -15.42
N ILE A 299 -5.28 6.66 -15.53
CA ILE A 299 -5.86 5.79 -16.54
C ILE A 299 -6.66 4.67 -15.86
N ALA A 300 -7.90 4.50 -16.29
CA ALA A 300 -8.74 3.37 -15.88
C ALA A 300 -9.20 2.59 -17.11
N GLU A 301 -8.95 1.28 -17.15
CA GLU A 301 -9.22 0.45 -18.30
C GLU A 301 -9.80 -0.91 -17.91
N ASP A 302 -10.82 -1.36 -18.63
CA ASP A 302 -11.34 -2.72 -18.51
C ASP A 302 -11.87 -3.06 -17.08
N ASN A 303 -12.32 -2.06 -16.32
CA ASN A 303 -13.02 -2.27 -15.05
C ASN A 303 -14.54 -2.14 -15.29
N LYS A 304 -15.37 -2.61 -14.38
CA LYS A 304 -16.83 -2.43 -14.51
C LYS A 304 -17.20 -0.95 -14.55
N ARG A 305 -16.69 -0.18 -13.58
CA ARG A 305 -16.78 1.27 -13.53
C ARG A 305 -15.37 1.82 -13.44
N ASN A 306 -14.91 2.44 -14.52
CA ASN A 306 -13.52 2.88 -14.55
C ASN A 306 -13.23 3.91 -13.45
N PHE A 307 -14.04 4.95 -13.35
CA PHE A 307 -13.99 5.92 -12.26
C PHE A 307 -15.33 5.91 -11.52
N ARG A 308 -15.34 5.39 -10.30
CA ARG A 308 -16.50 5.35 -9.42
C ARG A 308 -16.30 6.38 -8.31
N ILE A 309 -17.03 7.50 -8.39
CA ILE A 309 -16.78 8.69 -7.60
C ILE A 309 -17.97 8.95 -6.67
N TRP A 310 -17.72 8.87 -5.37
CA TRP A 310 -18.69 9.11 -4.31
C TRP A 310 -18.33 10.30 -3.42
N GLY A 311 -17.08 10.77 -3.53
CA GLY A 311 -16.50 11.74 -2.62
C GLY A 311 -17.08 13.13 -2.79
N ASN A 312 -16.74 13.99 -1.84
CA ASN A 312 -17.08 15.39 -1.81
C ASN A 312 -15.85 16.26 -2.09
N HIS A 313 -15.95 17.28 -2.95
CA HIS A 313 -14.83 18.06 -3.47
C HIS A 313 -13.79 17.19 -4.19
N VAL A 314 -14.25 16.51 -5.24
CA VAL A 314 -13.42 15.62 -6.05
C VAL A 314 -13.08 16.28 -7.37
N THR A 315 -11.81 16.20 -7.79
CA THR A 315 -11.36 16.70 -9.08
C THR A 315 -10.70 15.58 -9.88
N LEU A 316 -11.19 15.36 -11.11
CA LEU A 316 -10.55 14.52 -12.13
C LEU A 316 -9.95 15.44 -13.18
N THR A 317 -8.63 15.36 -13.41
CA THR A 317 -7.94 16.19 -14.40
C THR A 317 -7.13 15.33 -15.36
N ASN A 318 -7.30 15.52 -16.66
CA ASN A 318 -6.57 14.80 -17.73
C ASN A 318 -6.66 13.27 -17.61
N CYS A 319 -7.73 12.74 -17.07
CA CYS A 319 -7.91 11.31 -16.90
C CYS A 319 -8.35 10.64 -18.21
N VAL A 320 -7.98 9.36 -18.35
CA VAL A 320 -8.35 8.54 -19.52
C VAL A 320 -9.15 7.33 -19.04
N SER A 321 -10.30 7.13 -19.64
CA SER A 321 -11.17 5.97 -19.39
C SER A 321 -11.30 5.11 -20.66
N ARG A 322 -10.98 3.80 -20.53
CA ARG A 322 -10.97 2.87 -21.67
C ARG A 322 -11.84 1.66 -21.42
N ASN A 323 -12.65 1.29 -22.38
CA ASN A 323 -13.35 0.01 -22.53
C ASN A 323 -13.89 -0.55 -21.19
N PRO A 324 -14.85 0.07 -20.50
CA PRO A 324 -15.45 -0.50 -19.30
C PRO A 324 -16.04 -1.87 -19.57
N ASN A 325 -15.88 -2.82 -18.64
CA ASN A 325 -16.22 -4.22 -18.86
C ASN A 325 -16.93 -4.87 -17.66
N PHE A 326 -18.19 -5.17 -17.84
CA PHE A 326 -18.98 -5.88 -16.82
C PHE A 326 -18.72 -7.39 -16.85
N ARG A 327 -18.04 -7.90 -15.84
CA ARG A 327 -17.73 -9.33 -15.68
C ARG A 327 -18.74 -10.09 -14.81
N GLY A 328 -19.57 -9.39 -14.07
CA GLY A 328 -20.58 -9.94 -13.17
C GLY A 328 -21.72 -10.66 -13.90
N ARG A 329 -22.65 -11.18 -13.14
CA ARG A 329 -23.85 -11.87 -13.64
C ARG A 329 -25.14 -11.36 -13.02
N GLU A 330 -25.07 -10.34 -12.17
CA GLU A 330 -26.27 -9.69 -11.62
C GLU A 330 -27.10 -9.04 -12.72
N ALA A 331 -28.41 -9.16 -12.60
CA ALA A 331 -29.39 -8.65 -13.59
C ALA A 331 -30.14 -7.40 -13.09
N ASN A 332 -29.61 -6.70 -12.09
CA ASN A 332 -30.22 -5.52 -11.49
C ASN A 332 -29.46 -4.22 -11.91
N GLU A 333 -29.81 -3.11 -11.30
CA GLU A 333 -29.16 -1.80 -11.51
C GLU A 333 -27.63 -1.80 -11.33
N ASN A 334 -27.10 -2.79 -10.59
CA ASN A 334 -25.67 -2.98 -10.43
C ASN A 334 -24.97 -3.58 -11.66
N ALA A 335 -25.72 -4.02 -12.67
CA ALA A 335 -25.18 -4.58 -13.91
C ALA A 335 -24.55 -3.54 -14.85
N THR A 336 -24.75 -2.26 -14.59
CA THR A 336 -24.27 -1.18 -15.46
C THR A 336 -22.75 -1.02 -15.38
N SER A 337 -22.07 -1.14 -16.53
CA SER A 337 -20.71 -0.66 -16.71
C SER A 337 -20.73 0.76 -17.27
N CYS A 338 -19.76 1.58 -16.87
CA CYS A 338 -19.63 2.95 -17.38
C CYS A 338 -18.20 3.49 -17.22
N HIS A 339 -17.92 4.57 -17.97
CA HIS A 339 -16.64 5.25 -17.85
C HIS A 339 -16.50 6.00 -16.54
N VAL A 340 -17.51 6.77 -16.17
CA VAL A 340 -17.57 7.51 -14.89
C VAL A 340 -18.92 7.25 -14.25
N TRP A 341 -18.91 6.82 -13.02
CA TRP A 341 -20.10 6.72 -12.18
C TRP A 341 -19.98 7.70 -11.02
N VAL A 342 -20.97 8.58 -10.89
CA VAL A 342 -20.99 9.62 -9.86
C VAL A 342 -22.19 9.41 -8.96
N ASP A 343 -21.92 9.24 -7.68
CA ASP A 343 -22.93 9.22 -6.64
C ASP A 343 -22.38 9.99 -5.43
N GLY A 344 -23.07 10.04 -4.34
CA GLY A 344 -22.56 10.67 -3.14
C GLY A 344 -23.63 11.08 -2.18
N GLU A 345 -23.22 11.43 -0.99
CA GLU A 345 -24.09 12.07 -0.03
C GLU A 345 -24.50 13.49 -0.52
N ALA A 346 -25.68 13.91 -0.18
CA ALA A 346 -26.24 15.19 -0.59
C ALA A 346 -25.25 16.36 -0.35
N GLY A 347 -24.89 17.05 -1.43
CA GLY A 347 -23.99 18.22 -1.40
C GLY A 347 -22.58 18.00 -1.89
N GLY A 348 -22.23 16.77 -2.34
CA GLY A 348 -20.93 16.52 -2.98
C GLY A 348 -20.78 17.30 -4.29
N ASP A 349 -19.60 17.82 -4.57
CA ASP A 349 -19.25 18.41 -5.86
C ASP A 349 -18.09 17.65 -6.52
N VAL A 350 -18.24 17.42 -7.81
CA VAL A 350 -17.26 16.72 -8.64
C VAL A 350 -16.94 17.62 -9.84
N GLU A 351 -15.66 17.88 -10.06
CA GLU A 351 -15.18 18.59 -11.23
C GLU A 351 -14.37 17.66 -12.13
N ILE A 352 -14.78 17.54 -13.39
CA ILE A 352 -14.13 16.75 -14.43
C ILE A 352 -13.51 17.69 -15.44
N ILE A 353 -12.18 17.63 -15.61
CA ILE A 353 -11.41 18.51 -16.48
C ILE A 353 -10.63 17.66 -17.48
N ASN A 354 -10.89 17.85 -18.78
CA ASN A 354 -10.20 17.16 -19.86
C ASN A 354 -10.24 15.62 -19.74
N LEU A 355 -11.42 15.03 -19.56
CA LEU A 355 -11.60 13.58 -19.60
C LEU A 355 -11.47 13.08 -21.05
N THR A 356 -10.65 12.04 -21.28
CA THR A 356 -10.63 11.29 -22.54
C THR A 356 -11.36 9.96 -22.36
N VAL A 357 -12.31 9.70 -23.21
CA VAL A 357 -13.09 8.46 -23.29
C VAL A 357 -12.71 7.72 -24.57
N GLU A 358 -12.23 6.50 -24.43
CA GLU A 358 -11.89 5.60 -25.53
C GLU A 358 -12.65 4.28 -25.34
N ASP A 359 -13.51 3.91 -26.31
CA ASP A 359 -14.32 2.71 -26.18
C ASP A 359 -14.56 2.07 -27.55
N ARG A 360 -14.53 0.74 -27.57
CA ARG A 360 -14.89 -0.08 -28.74
C ARG A 360 -16.39 -0.25 -28.87
N ASP A 361 -17.10 -0.10 -27.78
CA ASP A 361 -18.53 -0.21 -27.66
C ASP A 361 -19.13 1.18 -27.34
N ALA A 362 -20.41 1.27 -27.24
CA ALA A 362 -21.11 2.50 -26.81
C ALA A 362 -21.50 2.40 -25.33
N THR A 363 -20.52 2.15 -24.46
CA THR A 363 -20.75 2.11 -23.02
C THR A 363 -21.12 3.50 -22.49
N PRO A 364 -22.00 3.64 -21.50
CA PRO A 364 -22.34 4.90 -20.89
C PRO A 364 -21.11 5.70 -20.43
N ILE A 365 -21.04 6.97 -20.85
CA ILE A 365 -19.92 7.85 -20.49
C ILE A 365 -20.03 8.27 -19.04
N ILE A 366 -21.20 8.76 -18.60
CA ILE A 366 -21.43 9.16 -17.21
C ILE A 366 -22.77 8.59 -16.74
N GLU A 367 -22.75 7.88 -15.65
CA GLU A 367 -23.95 7.46 -14.92
C GLU A 367 -24.04 8.16 -13.58
N PHE A 368 -25.25 8.51 -13.17
CA PHE A 368 -25.53 9.15 -11.90
C PHE A 368 -26.26 8.20 -10.96
N GLY A 369 -25.79 8.13 -9.72
CA GLY A 369 -26.56 7.52 -8.63
C GLY A 369 -27.64 8.46 -8.08
N ASN A 370 -28.35 8.00 -7.06
CA ASN A 370 -29.54 8.67 -6.54
C ASN A 370 -29.26 10.01 -5.83
N ASP A 371 -28.12 10.13 -5.17
CA ASP A 371 -27.79 11.26 -4.28
C ASP A 371 -26.65 12.14 -4.80
N THR A 372 -26.48 12.19 -6.11
CA THR A 372 -25.40 12.96 -6.73
C THR A 372 -25.56 14.47 -6.51
N GLY A 373 -24.52 15.11 -5.99
CA GLY A 373 -24.41 16.56 -5.88
C GLY A 373 -24.16 17.28 -7.21
N ALA A 374 -23.49 18.43 -7.17
CA ALA A 374 -23.14 19.20 -8.34
C ALA A 374 -21.99 18.56 -9.12
N VAL A 375 -22.19 18.32 -10.42
CA VAL A 375 -21.13 17.88 -11.33
C VAL A 375 -20.81 19.00 -12.31
N LYS A 376 -19.53 19.26 -12.55
CA LYS A 376 -19.03 20.26 -13.51
C LYS A 376 -18.06 19.60 -14.48
N ILE A 377 -18.31 19.76 -15.78
CA ILE A 377 -17.48 19.15 -16.83
C ILE A 377 -16.83 20.26 -17.65
N ARG A 378 -15.51 20.28 -17.71
CA ARG A 378 -14.68 21.22 -18.49
C ARG A 378 -13.80 20.45 -19.47
N GLY A 379 -14.35 20.18 -20.62
CA GLY A 379 -13.67 19.44 -21.68
C GLY A 379 -13.79 17.91 -21.54
N ILE A 380 -14.21 17.30 -22.60
CA ILE A 380 -14.27 15.84 -22.75
C ILE A 380 -13.97 15.50 -24.22
N THR A 381 -13.05 14.58 -24.42
CA THR A 381 -12.72 14.01 -25.73
C THR A 381 -13.30 12.60 -25.81
N ILE A 382 -14.08 12.30 -26.86
CA ILE A 382 -14.81 11.05 -26.99
C ILE A 382 -14.39 10.34 -28.27
N ASN A 383 -13.80 9.17 -28.12
CA ASN A 383 -13.35 8.26 -29.20
C ASN A 383 -14.15 6.95 -29.07
N THR A 384 -15.40 6.97 -29.53
CA THR A 384 -16.32 5.81 -29.46
C THR A 384 -17.11 5.69 -30.77
N PRO A 385 -17.61 4.50 -31.14
CA PRO A 385 -18.42 4.33 -32.35
C PRO A 385 -19.73 5.12 -32.31
N ARG A 386 -20.25 5.34 -31.13
CA ARG A 386 -21.49 6.11 -30.89
C ARG A 386 -21.43 6.70 -29.49
N VAL A 387 -21.76 7.98 -29.38
CA VAL A 387 -21.86 8.65 -28.06
C VAL A 387 -23.06 8.15 -27.29
N ASN A 388 -22.82 7.67 -26.09
CA ASN A 388 -23.83 7.28 -25.12
C ASN A 388 -23.57 8.03 -23.80
N TRP A 389 -24.33 9.07 -23.56
CA TRP A 389 -24.12 9.91 -22.38
C TRP A 389 -24.51 9.23 -21.05
N GLY A 390 -25.29 8.16 -21.11
CA GLY A 390 -25.81 7.45 -19.94
C GLY A 390 -27.31 7.60 -19.78
N SER A 391 -27.85 7.18 -18.64
CA SER A 391 -29.27 7.14 -18.36
C SER A 391 -29.91 8.53 -18.19
N ASP A 392 -29.13 9.56 -17.83
CA ASP A 392 -29.59 10.95 -17.62
C ASP A 392 -28.78 11.94 -18.48
N GLU A 393 -28.95 11.86 -19.80
CA GLU A 393 -28.24 12.71 -20.76
C GLU A 393 -28.47 14.21 -20.52
N ASP A 394 -29.70 14.62 -20.13
CA ASP A 394 -30.01 16.02 -19.88
C ASP A 394 -29.17 16.56 -18.72
N ARG A 395 -28.99 15.79 -17.68
CA ARG A 395 -28.17 16.15 -16.54
C ARG A 395 -26.69 16.24 -16.91
N VAL A 396 -26.15 15.28 -17.70
CA VAL A 396 -24.79 15.34 -18.21
C VAL A 396 -24.57 16.63 -19.00
N ARG A 397 -25.48 16.97 -19.92
CA ARG A 397 -25.37 18.19 -20.73
C ARG A 397 -25.49 19.47 -19.88
N ALA A 398 -26.36 19.49 -18.88
CA ALA A 398 -26.49 20.61 -17.95
C ALA A 398 -25.21 20.78 -17.06
N SER A 399 -24.43 19.74 -16.88
CA SER A 399 -23.17 19.77 -16.11
C SER A 399 -21.99 20.34 -16.91
N MET A 400 -22.10 20.51 -18.22
CA MET A 400 -21.07 21.06 -19.10
C MET A 400 -20.99 22.59 -18.95
N LEU A 401 -19.82 23.11 -18.58
CA LEU A 401 -19.69 24.51 -18.16
C LEU A 401 -19.24 25.47 -19.25
N VAL A 402 -18.43 25.08 -20.19
CA VAL A 402 -17.93 25.96 -21.30
C VAL A 402 -17.32 25.12 -22.42
N GLY A 403 -17.73 25.43 -23.66
CA GLY A 403 -17.20 24.80 -24.86
C GLY A 403 -17.93 23.49 -25.18
N GLU A 404 -18.23 23.28 -26.41
CA GLU A 404 -18.76 22.00 -26.84
C GLU A 404 -17.72 20.91 -26.59
N PRO A 405 -18.12 19.71 -26.19
CA PRO A 405 -17.22 18.58 -26.11
C PRO A 405 -16.51 18.44 -27.46
N GLN A 406 -15.19 18.28 -27.43
CA GLN A 406 -14.48 17.97 -28.65
C GLN A 406 -14.77 16.52 -28.99
N PHE A 407 -15.67 16.32 -29.95
CA PHE A 407 -15.98 15.00 -30.50
C PHE A 407 -14.93 14.68 -31.57
N HIS A 408 -14.12 13.70 -31.32
CA HIS A 408 -13.39 12.99 -32.35
C HIS A 408 -14.07 11.64 -32.57
N GLU A 409 -14.97 11.58 -33.57
CA GLU A 409 -15.46 10.28 -34.05
C GLU A 409 -14.27 9.51 -34.61
N VAL A 410 -13.89 8.43 -33.94
CA VAL A 410 -13.05 7.43 -34.59
C VAL A 410 -13.95 6.68 -35.56
N MET A 411 -13.90 7.05 -36.82
CA MET A 411 -14.50 6.24 -37.88
C MET A 411 -13.82 4.88 -37.81
N ALA A 412 -14.59 3.85 -37.46
CA ALA A 412 -14.15 2.48 -37.61
C ALA A 412 -13.67 2.29 -39.06
N ASN A 413 -12.40 2.10 -39.25
CA ASN A 413 -11.90 1.63 -40.53
C ASN A 413 -12.39 0.18 -40.68
N ASP A 414 -13.18 -0.05 -41.72
CA ASP A 414 -13.66 -1.33 -42.18
C ASP A 414 -12.51 -2.36 -42.40
#